data_b015444b5a218c8e2f61d0c058916cf2
#
_entry.id   b015444b5a218c8e2f61d0c058916cf2
#
_cell.length_a   1.000
_cell.length_b   1.000
_cell.length_c   1.000
_cell.angle_alpha   90.00
_cell.angle_beta   90.00
_cell.angle_gamma   90.00
#
_symmetry.space_group_name_H-M   'P 1'
#
loop_
_entity.id
_entity.type
_entity.pdbx_description
1 polymer ?
#
loop_
_entity_poly.entity_id
_entity_poly.type
_entity_poly.pdbx_seq_one_letter_code
_entity_poly.pdbx_strand_id
1 'polypeptide(L)'
;MSIFTVRVEMQNADRDDYDTLHKKMAAKGYSREVTASSGTTYQLPDAEYTYTNSTKNEAQVADEVKAIADSVKNYSRVLVTKSAGMAIRGLKII
;
A
#
# COMPACT_ATOMS: atom_id res chain seq x y z
N MET A 1 -6.28 7.57 -15.13
CA MET A 1 -5.29 7.08 -14.15
C MET A 1 -6.03 6.57 -12.92
N SER A 2 -5.71 5.37 -12.49
CA SER A 2 -6.40 4.75 -11.35
C SER A 2 -5.56 4.86 -10.09
N ILE A 3 -6.23 5.07 -8.97
CA ILE A 3 -5.61 5.05 -7.64
C ILE A 3 -6.04 3.77 -6.95
N PHE A 4 -5.06 3.02 -6.45
CA PHE A 4 -5.30 1.78 -5.71
C PHE A 4 -4.92 1.98 -4.25
N THR A 5 -5.74 1.45 -3.37
CA THR A 5 -5.39 1.28 -1.96
C THR A 5 -5.00 -0.18 -1.74
N VAL A 6 -3.84 -0.37 -1.14
CA VAL A 6 -3.25 -1.70 -0.95
C VAL A 6 -3.06 -1.94 0.54
N ARG A 7 -3.55 -3.08 1.01
CA ARG A 7 -3.35 -3.53 2.38
C ARG A 7 -2.61 -4.85 2.39
N VAL A 8 -1.55 -4.92 3.21
CA VAL A 8 -0.72 -6.13 3.33
C VAL A 8 -0.68 -6.55 4.79
N GLU A 9 -0.92 -7.84 5.03
CA GLU A 9 -0.71 -8.46 6.33
C GLU A 9 0.31 -9.58 6.16
N MET A 10 1.39 -9.52 6.93
CA MET A 10 2.40 -10.58 6.93
C MET A 10 2.26 -11.43 8.19
N GLN A 11 2.35 -12.76 8.01
CA GLN A 11 2.24 -13.71 9.11
C GLN A 11 3.55 -13.76 9.90
N ASN A 12 3.46 -13.74 11.23
CA ASN A 12 4.61 -13.86 12.13
C ASN A 12 5.75 -12.87 11.80
N ALA A 13 5.39 -11.70 11.29
CA ALA A 13 6.35 -10.67 10.91
C ALA A 13 6.61 -9.74 12.09
N ASP A 14 7.87 -9.35 12.25
CA ASP A 14 8.27 -8.34 13.22
C ASP A 14 8.41 -6.97 12.55
N ARG A 15 8.85 -5.98 13.32
CA ARG A 15 9.02 -4.62 12.83
C ARG A 15 10.04 -4.53 11.70
N ASP A 16 11.13 -5.28 11.79
CA ASP A 16 12.19 -5.27 10.77
C ASP A 16 11.67 -5.84 9.45
N ASP A 17 10.82 -6.86 9.51
CA ASP A 17 10.17 -7.41 8.32
C ASP A 17 9.29 -6.36 7.64
N TYR A 18 8.49 -5.60 8.41
CA TYR A 18 7.68 -4.52 7.85
C TYR A 18 8.52 -3.37 7.31
N ASP A 19 9.62 -3.02 7.96
CA ASP A 19 10.54 -2.00 7.44
C ASP A 19 11.12 -2.42 6.09
N THR A 20 11.49 -3.68 5.94
CA THR A 20 11.96 -4.25 4.67
C THR A 20 10.86 -4.20 3.61
N LEU A 21 9.63 -4.55 3.98
CA LEU A 21 8.47 -4.47 3.08
C LEU A 21 8.28 -3.04 2.58
N HIS A 22 8.31 -2.05 3.48
CA HIS A 22 8.14 -0.64 3.11
C HIS A 22 9.17 -0.19 2.09
N LYS A 23 10.43 -0.58 2.27
CA LYS A 23 11.50 -0.24 1.32
C LYS A 23 11.27 -0.87 -0.05
N LYS A 24 10.89 -2.14 -0.09
CA LYS A 24 10.61 -2.84 -1.35
C LYS A 24 9.40 -2.28 -2.07
N MET A 25 8.35 -1.94 -1.33
CA MET A 25 7.15 -1.33 -1.87
C MET A 25 7.45 0.05 -2.45
N ALA A 26 8.20 0.88 -1.73
CA ALA A 26 8.60 2.20 -2.20
C ALA A 26 9.40 2.13 -3.51
N ALA A 27 10.28 1.15 -3.64
CA ALA A 27 11.08 0.94 -4.85
C ALA A 27 10.21 0.62 -6.08
N LYS A 28 8.99 0.14 -5.87
CA LYS A 28 8.02 -0.17 -6.93
C LYS A 28 6.93 0.90 -7.10
N GLY A 29 7.06 2.04 -6.40
CA GLY A 29 6.15 3.16 -6.56
C GLY A 29 4.95 3.17 -5.60
N TYR A 30 4.93 2.29 -4.61
CA TYR A 30 3.88 2.26 -3.58
C TYR A 30 4.22 3.23 -2.47
N SER A 31 3.28 4.11 -2.13
CA SER A 31 3.46 5.16 -1.13
C SER A 31 2.72 4.84 0.17
N ARG A 32 3.31 5.24 1.29
CA ARG A 32 2.64 5.17 2.60
C ARG A 32 1.89 6.46 2.94
N GLU A 33 1.76 7.34 1.96
CA GLU A 33 1.11 8.64 2.12
C GLU A 33 -0.10 8.74 1.21
N VAL A 34 -1.05 9.59 1.59
CA VAL A 34 -2.19 9.94 0.77
C VAL A 34 -2.41 11.45 0.84
N THR A 35 -2.64 12.07 -0.31
CA THR A 35 -2.93 13.51 -0.38
C THR A 35 -4.41 13.71 -0.64
N ALA A 36 -5.08 14.43 0.26
CA ALA A 36 -6.49 14.78 0.12
C ALA A 36 -6.69 15.84 -0.97
N SER A 37 -7.92 15.99 -1.42
CA SER A 37 -8.27 17.01 -2.42
C SER A 37 -7.97 18.43 -1.94
N SER A 38 -7.89 18.65 -0.63
CA SER A 38 -7.49 19.93 -0.02
C SER A 38 -5.99 20.22 -0.18
N GLY A 39 -5.19 19.26 -0.63
CA GLY A 39 -3.74 19.39 -0.74
C GLY A 39 -2.98 18.92 0.50
N THR A 40 -3.67 18.57 1.59
CA THR A 40 -3.02 18.07 2.79
C THR A 40 -2.60 16.61 2.60
N THR A 41 -1.37 16.29 2.99
CA THR A 41 -0.82 14.93 2.91
C THR A 41 -0.87 14.27 4.27
N TYR A 42 -1.34 13.03 4.31
CA TYR A 42 -1.50 12.22 5.51
C TYR A 42 -0.67 10.94 5.41
N GLN A 43 -0.26 10.43 6.56
CA GLN A 43 0.37 9.12 6.65
C GLN A 43 -0.71 8.04 6.75
N LEU A 44 -0.59 7.01 5.92
CA LEU A 44 -1.50 5.86 5.96
C LEU A 44 -1.24 5.01 7.21
N PRO A 45 -2.25 4.26 7.67
CA PRO A 45 -2.05 3.26 8.70
C PRO A 45 -0.96 2.26 8.32
N ASP A 46 -0.38 1.58 9.32
CA ASP A 46 0.65 0.58 9.07
C ASP A 46 0.19 -0.47 8.08
N ALA A 47 1.11 -0.87 7.21
CA ALA A 47 0.88 -1.87 6.18
C ALA A 47 -0.16 -1.50 5.12
N GLU A 48 -0.50 -0.23 5.00
CA GLU A 48 -1.32 0.29 3.90
C GLU A 48 -0.49 1.19 2.98
N TYR A 49 -0.85 1.14 1.69
CA TYR A 49 -0.15 1.87 0.64
C TYR A 49 -1.14 2.44 -0.36
N THR A 50 -0.74 3.52 -1.02
CA THR A 50 -1.42 4.00 -2.23
C THR A 50 -0.52 3.76 -3.44
N TYR A 51 -1.15 3.51 -4.58
CA TYR A 51 -0.45 3.29 -5.83
C TYR A 51 -1.26 3.85 -6.99
N THR A 52 -0.62 4.59 -7.86
CA THR A 52 -1.26 5.19 -9.02
C THR A 52 -0.71 4.56 -10.29
N ASN A 53 -1.59 4.07 -11.14
CA ASN A 53 -1.20 3.45 -12.41
C ASN A 53 -2.33 3.59 -13.42
N SER A 54 -1.99 3.76 -14.71
CA SER A 54 -2.97 3.94 -15.78
C SER A 54 -3.26 2.68 -16.58
N THR A 55 -2.49 1.61 -16.41
CA THR A 55 -2.58 0.42 -17.25
C THR A 55 -2.88 -0.86 -16.48
N LYS A 56 -2.58 -0.92 -15.19
CA LYS A 56 -2.81 -2.11 -14.36
C LYS A 56 -4.21 -2.12 -13.78
N ASN A 57 -4.75 -3.32 -13.61
CA ASN A 57 -6.00 -3.54 -12.87
C ASN A 57 -5.70 -4.05 -11.45
N GLU A 58 -6.75 -4.25 -10.64
CA GLU A 58 -6.64 -4.68 -9.25
C GLU A 58 -5.91 -6.03 -9.14
N ALA A 59 -6.21 -6.97 -10.02
CA ALA A 59 -5.59 -8.30 -10.00
C ALA A 59 -4.08 -8.22 -10.27
N GLN A 60 -3.68 -7.41 -11.24
CA GLN A 60 -2.26 -7.23 -11.58
C GLN A 60 -1.50 -6.58 -10.43
N VAL A 61 -2.09 -5.58 -9.77
CA VAL A 61 -1.50 -4.92 -8.60
C VAL A 61 -1.41 -5.92 -7.44
N ALA A 62 -2.44 -6.70 -7.20
CA ALA A 62 -2.45 -7.71 -6.14
C ALA A 62 -1.36 -8.76 -6.35
N ASP A 63 -1.18 -9.22 -7.60
CA ASP A 63 -0.13 -10.20 -7.93
C ASP A 63 1.27 -9.63 -7.68
N GLU A 64 1.50 -8.38 -8.08
CA GLU A 64 2.79 -7.71 -7.84
C GLU A 64 3.07 -7.57 -6.35
N VAL A 65 2.09 -7.07 -5.59
CA VAL A 65 2.23 -6.87 -4.15
C VAL A 65 2.43 -8.19 -3.41
N LYS A 66 1.69 -9.23 -3.80
CA LYS A 66 1.83 -10.57 -3.22
C LYS A 66 3.25 -11.10 -3.40
N ALA A 67 3.83 -10.94 -4.59
CA ALA A 67 5.19 -11.35 -4.87
C ALA A 67 6.20 -10.58 -4.02
N ILE A 68 6.02 -9.27 -3.88
CA ILE A 68 6.88 -8.43 -3.04
C ILE A 68 6.80 -8.86 -1.57
N ALA A 69 5.59 -8.99 -1.04
CA ALA A 69 5.39 -9.34 0.37
C ALA A 69 5.92 -10.75 0.69
N ASP A 70 5.67 -11.72 -0.17
CA ASP A 70 6.16 -13.08 0.01
C ASP A 70 7.68 -13.19 -0.09
N SER A 71 8.34 -12.25 -0.76
CA SER A 71 9.81 -12.18 -0.78
C SER A 71 10.40 -11.74 0.57
N VAL A 72 9.59 -11.10 1.42
CA VAL A 72 9.99 -10.72 2.79
C VAL A 72 9.59 -11.82 3.77
N LYS A 73 8.34 -12.26 3.70
CA LYS A 73 7.78 -13.27 4.60
C LYS A 73 6.69 -14.04 3.86
N ASN A 74 6.79 -15.36 3.81
CA ASN A 74 5.80 -16.20 3.12
C ASN A 74 4.41 -16.09 3.75
N TYR A 75 3.39 -16.42 2.97
CA TYR A 75 1.99 -16.48 3.38
C TYR A 75 1.39 -15.12 3.73
N SER A 76 1.80 -14.08 3.02
CA SER A 76 1.21 -12.75 3.16
C SER A 76 -0.25 -12.75 2.69
N ARG A 77 -1.02 -11.82 3.24
CA ARG A 77 -2.39 -11.55 2.82
C ARG A 77 -2.42 -10.16 2.19
N VAL A 78 -3.03 -10.05 1.02
CA VAL A 78 -3.05 -8.82 0.24
C VAL A 78 -4.47 -8.51 -0.19
N LEU A 79 -4.90 -7.27 0.05
CA LEU A 79 -6.17 -6.73 -0.44
C LEU A 79 -5.89 -5.47 -1.24
N VAL A 80 -6.37 -5.42 -2.46
CA VAL A 80 -6.23 -4.26 -3.34
C VAL A 80 -7.60 -3.77 -3.72
N THR A 81 -7.83 -2.47 -3.53
CA THR A 81 -9.07 -1.81 -3.90
C THR A 81 -8.76 -0.69 -4.88
N LYS A 82 -9.46 -0.67 -6.01
CA LYS A 82 -9.43 0.47 -6.90
C LYS A 82 -10.34 1.55 -6.31
N SER A 83 -9.79 2.72 -6.02
CA SER A 83 -10.50 3.76 -5.31
C SER A 83 -11.55 4.43 -6.20
N ALA A 84 -12.78 4.48 -5.72
CA ALA A 84 -13.86 5.27 -6.31
C ALA A 84 -14.15 6.54 -5.50
N GLY A 85 -13.54 6.65 -4.34
CA GLY A 85 -13.65 7.78 -3.43
C GLY A 85 -12.94 7.43 -2.14
N MET A 86 -12.56 8.45 -1.39
CA MET A 86 -11.78 8.26 -0.16
C MET A 86 -12.17 9.30 0.87
N ALA A 87 -12.33 8.87 2.11
CA ALA A 87 -12.53 9.75 3.26
C ALA A 87 -11.45 9.48 4.29
N ILE A 88 -10.89 10.53 4.86
CA ILE A 88 -9.79 10.45 5.81
C ILE A 88 -10.27 11.01 7.15
N ARG A 89 -10.05 10.24 8.22
CA ARG A 89 -10.37 10.63 9.61
C ARG A 89 -9.27 10.14 10.53
N GLY A 90 -8.70 11.05 11.32
CA GLY A 90 -7.74 10.69 12.36
C GLY A 90 -6.35 10.29 11.91
N LEU A 91 -6.02 10.39 10.63
CA LEU A 91 -4.67 10.10 10.15
C LEU A 91 -3.70 11.23 10.51
N LYS A 92 -2.45 10.85 10.71
CA LYS A 92 -1.38 11.81 11.02
C LYS A 92 -1.08 12.68 9.79
N ILE A 93 -1.04 13.99 9.98
CA ILE A 93 -0.62 14.94 8.95
C ILE A 93 0.91 14.93 8.88
N ILE A 94 1.41 14.89 7.67
CA ILE A 94 2.86 14.94 7.43
C ILE A 94 3.31 16.37 7.19
#